data_c12fc8c015460530943045e5355c593b
#
_entry.id   c12fc8c015460530943045e5355c593b
#
_cell.length_a   1.000
_cell.length_b   1.000
_cell.length_c   1.000
_cell.angle_alpha   90.00
_cell.angle_beta   90.00
_cell.angle_gamma   90.00
#
_symmetry.space_group_name_H-M   'P 1'
#
loop_
_entity.id
_entity.type
_entity.pdbx_description
1 polymer ?
#
loop_
_entity_poly.entity_id
_entity_poly.type
_entity_poly.pdbx_seq_one_letter_code
_entity_poly.pdbx_strand_id
1 'polypeptide(L)'
;GKLDIRPAKNVTLTFGGSLEHTDQNVYIDSYSLMNYDQNPQTVATNWRVFGKVTQRFNSDGKDKSSSVLKNAYYSVQVDYSNNHSVTQSKQHKDNLFDYGYVGKFQSTAVPFYGTVLSDSTVNGDDSLILIQTANLDTNVVFTPGTQNPYTTNYTSQYYELTDPFGTSGYQANLNEILLNGGLLNGDNRSGLNVYGIWSTPGRVRTGYSIDDNSQTRVSANGSVDIKNHNIVLGLEYEQRTDKGYTVTPNSLWQLMRQLGNQKMSGVDPGSASYSTFYQGNNAFTFVNYSQAAYTPTTDADGNVVKSFYENVRDAFGIGYSDTIQTDAFAPSQYSLDMFTADELLNNGS
;
A
#
# COMPACT_ATOMS: atom_id res chain seq x y z
N GLY A 1 -1.97 -32.05 18.55
CA GLY A 1 -1.98 -32.97 19.70
C GLY A 1 -3.38 -33.12 20.26
N LYS A 2 -3.57 -34.17 21.09
CA LYS A 2 -4.85 -34.50 21.71
C LYS A 2 -4.62 -35.01 23.15
N LEU A 3 -5.48 -34.60 24.08
CA LEU A 3 -5.50 -35.05 25.47
C LEU A 3 -6.93 -35.47 25.85
N ASP A 4 -7.06 -36.72 26.34
CA ASP A 4 -8.32 -37.25 26.83
C ASP A 4 -8.24 -37.41 28.37
N ILE A 5 -9.20 -36.83 29.09
CA ILE A 5 -9.34 -36.88 30.54
C ILE A 5 -10.67 -37.59 30.87
N ARG A 6 -10.68 -38.48 31.82
CA ARG A 6 -11.89 -39.18 32.30
C ARG A 6 -12.15 -38.85 33.76
N PRO A 7 -12.83 -37.74 34.06
CA PRO A 7 -13.12 -37.35 35.43
C PRO A 7 -14.12 -38.28 36.11
N ALA A 8 -14.96 -39.00 35.35
CA ALA A 8 -15.89 -40.01 35.81
C ALA A 8 -15.98 -41.18 34.80
N LYS A 9 -16.51 -42.34 35.24
CA LYS A 9 -16.62 -43.55 34.39
C LYS A 9 -17.31 -43.27 33.04
N ASN A 10 -18.29 -42.36 33.03
CA ASN A 10 -19.13 -42.15 31.86
C ASN A 10 -18.91 -40.80 31.22
N VAL A 11 -17.93 -40.01 31.67
CA VAL A 11 -17.60 -38.69 31.14
C VAL A 11 -16.19 -38.67 30.58
N THR A 12 -16.04 -38.22 29.34
CA THR A 12 -14.74 -38.02 28.71
C THR A 12 -14.64 -36.57 28.28
N LEU A 13 -13.58 -35.88 28.68
CA LEU A 13 -13.19 -34.59 28.22
C LEU A 13 -12.05 -34.76 27.24
N THR A 14 -12.17 -34.22 26.05
CA THR A 14 -11.12 -34.25 25.02
C THR A 14 -10.72 -32.79 24.69
N PHE A 15 -9.44 -32.51 24.77
CA PHE A 15 -8.85 -31.27 24.30
C PHE A 15 -7.86 -31.60 23.20
N GLY A 16 -7.85 -30.77 22.14
CA GLY A 16 -6.90 -30.97 21.07
C GLY A 16 -6.64 -29.72 20.28
N GLY A 17 -5.61 -29.76 19.47
CA GLY A 17 -5.24 -28.69 18.62
C GLY A 17 -4.19 -29.06 17.59
N SER A 18 -4.07 -28.24 16.57
CA SER A 18 -3.04 -28.28 15.53
C SER A 18 -2.49 -26.88 15.29
N LEU A 19 -1.23 -26.82 14.94
CA LEU A 19 -0.53 -25.63 14.47
C LEU A 19 0.25 -26.02 13.23
N GLU A 20 0.08 -25.24 12.17
CA GLU A 20 0.83 -25.37 10.94
C GLU A 20 1.41 -24.00 10.61
N HIS A 21 2.70 -23.95 10.30
CA HIS A 21 3.38 -22.75 9.84
C HIS A 21 4.03 -23.05 8.50
N THR A 22 3.76 -22.18 7.52
CA THR A 22 4.31 -22.26 6.17
C THR A 22 5.05 -20.97 5.86
N ASP A 23 6.29 -21.11 5.39
CA ASP A 23 7.06 -20.01 4.79
C ASP A 23 7.60 -20.51 3.45
N GLN A 24 7.07 -19.97 2.36
CA GLN A 24 7.42 -20.41 1.02
C GLN A 24 7.58 -19.24 0.05
N ASN A 25 8.54 -19.35 -0.87
CA ASN A 25 8.63 -18.48 -2.02
C ASN A 25 7.85 -19.10 -3.18
N VAL A 26 6.94 -18.33 -3.76
CA VAL A 26 6.15 -18.75 -4.93
C VAL A 26 6.95 -18.44 -6.17
N TYR A 27 7.40 -19.47 -6.88
CA TYR A 27 8.12 -19.32 -8.13
C TYR A 27 7.21 -18.70 -9.22
N ILE A 28 7.68 -17.62 -9.79
CA ILE A 28 7.07 -16.99 -10.96
C ILE A 28 8.20 -16.72 -11.96
N ASP A 29 8.08 -17.26 -13.17
CA ASP A 29 9.10 -17.19 -14.21
C ASP A 29 9.54 -15.76 -14.57
N SER A 30 8.59 -14.82 -14.64
CA SER A 30 8.85 -13.42 -14.97
C SER A 30 9.73 -12.68 -13.95
N TYR A 31 9.75 -13.11 -12.69
CA TYR A 31 10.67 -12.57 -11.68
C TYR A 31 11.97 -13.37 -11.64
N SER A 32 11.84 -14.69 -11.72
CA SER A 32 12.93 -15.61 -11.39
C SER A 32 14.14 -15.48 -12.31
N LEU A 33 13.96 -15.05 -13.53
CA LEU A 33 15.04 -15.03 -14.51
C LEU A 33 16.15 -14.03 -14.18
N MET A 34 15.79 -12.81 -13.82
CA MET A 34 16.75 -11.73 -13.58
C MET A 34 16.63 -11.12 -12.17
N ASN A 35 15.59 -11.49 -11.44
CA ASN A 35 15.30 -10.88 -10.15
C ASN A 35 14.60 -11.88 -9.21
N TYR A 36 15.26 -13.04 -9.00
CA TYR A 36 14.70 -14.14 -8.23
C TYR A 36 14.20 -13.73 -6.82
N ASP A 37 14.88 -12.80 -6.18
CA ASP A 37 14.54 -12.32 -4.84
C ASP A 37 13.20 -11.56 -4.77
N GLN A 38 12.65 -11.19 -5.93
CA GLN A 38 11.34 -10.54 -6.04
C GLN A 38 10.18 -11.53 -6.20
N ASN A 39 10.45 -12.85 -6.21
CA ASN A 39 9.39 -13.84 -6.11
C ASN A 39 8.58 -13.62 -4.81
N PRO A 40 7.23 -13.71 -4.87
CA PRO A 40 6.42 -13.51 -3.68
C PRO A 40 6.72 -14.54 -2.60
N GLN A 41 6.85 -14.07 -1.38
CA GLN A 41 6.88 -14.90 -0.18
C GLN A 41 5.46 -15.00 0.38
N THR A 42 5.00 -16.21 0.66
CA THR A 42 3.78 -16.45 1.44
C THR A 42 4.15 -17.04 2.79
N VAL A 43 3.79 -16.32 3.84
CA VAL A 43 3.92 -16.76 5.23
C VAL A 43 2.52 -16.99 5.76
N ALA A 44 2.21 -18.23 6.12
CA ALA A 44 0.90 -18.62 6.64
C ALA A 44 1.02 -19.35 7.98
N THR A 45 0.11 -19.03 8.89
CA THR A 45 -0.01 -19.71 10.18
C THR A 45 -1.46 -20.12 10.38
N ASN A 46 -1.67 -21.44 10.40
CA ASN A 46 -2.96 -22.05 10.65
C ASN A 46 -2.95 -22.72 12.01
N TRP A 47 -3.89 -22.38 12.86
CA TRP A 47 -4.03 -23.09 14.12
C TRP A 47 -5.49 -23.34 14.45
N ARG A 48 -5.70 -24.43 15.16
CA ARG A 48 -7.02 -24.85 15.63
C ARG A 48 -6.91 -25.42 17.03
N VAL A 49 -7.88 -25.08 17.86
CA VAL A 49 -8.07 -25.70 19.17
C VAL A 49 -9.51 -26.17 19.31
N PHE A 50 -9.72 -27.25 20.03
CA PHE A 50 -11.05 -27.72 20.32
C PHE A 50 -11.15 -28.37 21.71
N GLY A 51 -12.34 -28.24 22.29
CA GLY A 51 -12.74 -28.94 23.49
C GLY A 51 -14.01 -29.74 23.23
N LYS A 52 -14.03 -30.99 23.66
CA LYS A 52 -15.16 -31.89 23.51
C LYS A 52 -15.51 -32.56 24.84
N VAL A 53 -16.77 -32.51 25.19
CA VAL A 53 -17.34 -33.27 26.31
C VAL A 53 -18.17 -34.40 25.74
N THR A 54 -17.95 -35.64 26.18
CA THR A 54 -18.79 -36.78 25.84
C THR A 54 -19.27 -37.44 27.12
N GLN A 55 -20.58 -37.57 27.26
CA GLN A 55 -21.19 -38.31 28.37
C GLN A 55 -21.95 -39.52 27.82
N ARG A 56 -21.75 -40.66 28.41
CA ARG A 56 -22.44 -41.89 28.09
C ARG A 56 -23.30 -42.33 29.27
N PHE A 57 -24.51 -42.78 29.00
CA PHE A 57 -25.43 -43.32 29.98
C PHE A 57 -25.47 -44.83 29.81
N ASN A 58 -24.58 -45.56 30.51
CA ASN A 58 -24.65 -47.00 30.55
C ASN A 58 -25.62 -47.43 31.63
N SER A 59 -26.59 -48.26 31.29
CA SER A 59 -27.29 -49.06 32.28
C SER A 59 -26.32 -50.06 32.82
N ASP A 60 -25.72 -49.81 34.00
CA ASP A 60 -24.92 -50.83 34.71
C ASP A 60 -25.85 -52.05 34.96
N GLY A 61 -25.47 -53.17 34.41
CA GLY A 61 -26.23 -54.40 34.21
C GLY A 61 -26.83 -55.11 35.42
N LYS A 62 -27.26 -54.41 36.43
CA LYS A 62 -27.94 -55.00 37.59
C LYS A 62 -29.48 -54.87 37.57
N ASP A 63 -30.05 -53.99 36.77
CA ASP A 63 -31.48 -53.89 36.56
C ASP A 63 -31.86 -54.12 35.10
N LYS A 64 -31.92 -55.39 34.69
CA LYS A 64 -32.21 -55.83 33.33
C LYS A 64 -33.66 -55.62 32.86
N SER A 65 -34.55 -55.02 33.68
CA SER A 65 -35.97 -55.27 33.38
C SER A 65 -36.80 -54.06 32.95
N SER A 66 -36.34 -52.80 33.03
CA SER A 66 -37.27 -51.70 32.72
C SER A 66 -36.77 -50.45 32.01
N SER A 67 -35.48 -50.38 31.66
CA SER A 67 -35.03 -49.17 30.91
C SER A 67 -35.38 -49.31 29.43
N VAL A 68 -36.33 -48.51 28.98
CA VAL A 68 -36.72 -48.38 27.58
C VAL A 68 -35.60 -47.72 26.76
N LEU A 69 -34.72 -46.96 27.40
CA LEU A 69 -33.60 -46.25 26.81
C LEU A 69 -32.29 -47.06 27.01
N LYS A 70 -31.58 -47.35 25.94
CA LYS A 70 -30.31 -48.03 25.98
C LYS A 70 -29.28 -47.24 25.18
N ASN A 71 -27.98 -47.41 25.54
CA ASN A 71 -26.84 -46.86 24.82
C ASN A 71 -26.93 -45.36 24.56
N ALA A 72 -27.55 -44.61 25.48
CA ALA A 72 -27.68 -43.19 25.31
C ALA A 72 -26.31 -42.49 25.51
N TYR A 73 -25.98 -41.58 24.61
CA TYR A 73 -24.86 -40.64 24.80
C TYR A 73 -25.16 -39.29 24.17
N TYR A 74 -24.48 -38.28 24.67
CA TYR A 74 -24.34 -37.01 23.97
C TYR A 74 -22.88 -36.58 23.97
N SER A 75 -22.53 -35.74 23.00
CA SER A 75 -21.26 -35.00 22.96
C SER A 75 -21.48 -33.61 22.48
N VAL A 76 -20.79 -32.67 23.11
CA VAL A 76 -20.73 -31.29 22.71
C VAL A 76 -19.27 -30.93 22.46
N GLN A 77 -19.00 -30.30 21.31
CA GLN A 77 -17.67 -29.86 20.92
C GLN A 77 -17.70 -28.40 20.55
N VAL A 78 -16.72 -27.67 21.02
CA VAL A 78 -16.44 -26.29 20.62
C VAL A 78 -15.08 -26.27 19.95
N ASP A 79 -15.02 -25.70 18.76
CA ASP A 79 -13.82 -25.51 17.97
C ASP A 79 -13.58 -24.04 17.72
N TYR A 80 -12.32 -23.64 17.74
CA TYR A 80 -11.88 -22.37 17.22
C TYR A 80 -10.68 -22.58 16.32
N SER A 81 -10.69 -21.95 15.13
CA SER A 81 -9.56 -21.94 14.21
C SER A 81 -9.29 -20.55 13.69
N ASN A 82 -8.02 -20.28 13.42
CA ASN A 82 -7.58 -19.04 12.76
C ASN A 82 -6.56 -19.40 11.70
N ASN A 83 -6.71 -18.74 10.55
CA ASN A 83 -5.77 -18.78 9.44
C ASN A 83 -5.31 -17.36 9.19
N HIS A 84 -4.04 -17.09 9.44
CA HIS A 84 -3.39 -15.82 9.12
C HIS A 84 -2.37 -16.07 8.01
N SER A 85 -2.49 -15.33 6.88
CA SER A 85 -1.60 -15.46 5.73
C SER A 85 -1.18 -14.09 5.23
N VAL A 86 0.11 -13.93 4.95
CA VAL A 86 0.69 -12.73 4.34
C VAL A 86 1.42 -13.12 3.07
N THR A 87 1.09 -12.46 1.96
CA THR A 87 1.83 -12.59 0.70
C THR A 87 2.51 -11.25 0.39
N GLN A 88 3.83 -11.26 0.32
CA GLN A 88 4.67 -10.06 0.35
C GLN A 88 5.95 -10.19 -0.47
N SER A 89 6.70 -9.11 -0.62
CA SER A 89 8.13 -9.18 -0.95
C SER A 89 8.90 -9.69 0.26
N LYS A 90 9.74 -10.69 0.08
CA LYS A 90 10.62 -11.19 1.15
C LYS A 90 11.54 -10.11 1.71
N GLN A 91 11.95 -9.17 0.86
CA GLN A 91 12.88 -8.10 1.20
C GLN A 91 12.19 -6.95 1.92
N HIS A 92 11.02 -6.53 1.44
CA HIS A 92 10.36 -5.32 1.94
C HIS A 92 9.31 -5.60 3.02
N LYS A 93 8.72 -6.81 3.01
CA LYS A 93 7.69 -7.22 3.97
C LYS A 93 6.56 -6.16 4.03
N ASP A 94 6.29 -5.63 5.21
CA ASP A 94 5.29 -4.61 5.52
C ASP A 94 5.77 -3.16 5.32
N ASN A 95 7.03 -2.96 4.92
CA ASN A 95 7.55 -1.64 4.56
C ASN A 95 7.04 -1.23 3.17
N LEU A 96 5.80 -0.78 3.10
CA LEU A 96 5.09 -0.57 1.83
C LEU A 96 5.75 0.50 0.94
N PHE A 97 6.41 1.50 1.52
CA PHE A 97 7.09 2.55 0.77
C PHE A 97 8.44 2.12 0.18
N ASP A 98 9.00 0.97 0.60
CA ASP A 98 10.19 0.39 -0.02
C ASP A 98 9.90 -0.25 -1.39
N TYR A 99 8.64 -0.64 -1.63
CA TYR A 99 8.22 -1.23 -2.90
C TYR A 99 8.33 -0.20 -4.02
N GLY A 100 9.11 -0.55 -5.04
CA GLY A 100 9.33 0.31 -6.19
C GLY A 100 10.17 1.56 -5.92
N TYR A 101 10.74 1.72 -4.74
CA TYR A 101 11.65 2.81 -4.45
C TYR A 101 12.99 2.59 -5.15
N VAL A 102 13.42 3.54 -5.97
CA VAL A 102 14.71 3.49 -6.71
C VAL A 102 15.74 4.47 -6.17
N GLY A 103 15.29 5.56 -5.55
CA GLY A 103 16.19 6.57 -5.00
C GLY A 103 15.50 7.90 -4.77
N LYS A 104 16.28 8.91 -4.41
CA LYS A 104 15.80 10.27 -4.23
C LYS A 104 15.93 11.05 -5.53
N PHE A 105 14.89 11.79 -5.85
CA PHE A 105 14.86 12.73 -6.96
C PHE A 105 14.64 14.14 -6.41
N GLN A 106 15.63 14.99 -6.57
CA GLN A 106 15.56 16.38 -6.17
C GLN A 106 15.52 17.25 -7.42
N SER A 107 14.57 18.14 -7.52
CA SER A 107 14.45 19.07 -8.62
C SER A 107 14.47 20.52 -8.12
N THR A 108 14.78 21.44 -9.03
CA THR A 108 14.69 22.88 -8.80
C THR A 108 13.48 23.40 -9.53
N ALA A 109 12.53 24.00 -8.82
CA ALA A 109 11.39 24.64 -9.43
C ALA A 109 11.82 26.01 -10.02
N VAL A 110 11.58 26.21 -11.32
CA VAL A 110 11.80 27.51 -11.99
C VAL A 110 10.51 28.03 -12.56
N PRO A 111 10.29 29.36 -12.50
CA PRO A 111 9.11 29.97 -13.09
C PRO A 111 9.06 29.75 -14.60
N PHE A 112 7.92 29.38 -15.12
CA PHE A 112 7.65 29.29 -16.55
C PHE A 112 6.75 30.46 -16.97
N TYR A 113 7.18 31.21 -17.96
CA TYR A 113 6.50 32.41 -18.43
C TYR A 113 5.80 32.19 -19.77
N GLY A 114 4.52 32.55 -19.82
CA GLY A 114 3.77 32.69 -21.05
C GLY A 114 3.83 34.16 -21.52
N THR A 115 3.71 34.39 -22.83
CA THR A 115 3.66 35.74 -23.40
C THR A 115 2.23 36.24 -23.51
N VAL A 116 2.00 37.48 -23.04
CA VAL A 116 0.76 38.22 -23.28
C VAL A 116 1.15 39.51 -24.00
N LEU A 117 0.53 39.74 -25.14
CA LEU A 117 0.67 41.04 -25.83
C LEU A 117 0.04 42.12 -24.94
N SER A 118 0.80 43.19 -24.66
CA SER A 118 0.30 44.33 -23.95
C SER A 118 0.10 45.48 -24.94
N ASP A 119 -1.03 46.18 -24.83
CA ASP A 119 -1.29 47.42 -25.58
C ASP A 119 -0.51 48.63 -25.03
N SER A 120 0.34 48.41 -24.02
CA SER A 120 1.15 49.50 -23.46
C SER A 120 2.48 49.62 -24.17
N THR A 121 2.77 50.81 -24.66
CA THR A 121 4.07 51.15 -25.24
C THR A 121 5.03 51.59 -24.14
N VAL A 122 6.22 51.01 -24.07
CA VAL A 122 7.33 51.47 -23.24
C VAL A 122 8.36 52.10 -24.16
N ASN A 123 8.69 53.35 -23.96
CA ASN A 123 9.59 54.14 -24.83
C ASN A 123 9.15 54.21 -26.31
N GLY A 124 7.86 54.05 -26.61
CA GLY A 124 7.32 54.12 -27.96
C GLY A 124 7.27 52.80 -28.71
N ASP A 125 7.77 51.71 -28.11
CA ASP A 125 7.70 50.35 -28.65
C ASP A 125 6.64 49.52 -27.90
N ASP A 126 5.96 48.62 -28.61
CA ASP A 126 5.04 47.67 -28.01
C ASP A 126 5.77 46.82 -26.97
N SER A 127 5.28 46.83 -25.73
CA SER A 127 5.89 46.03 -24.67
C SER A 127 5.30 44.63 -24.61
N LEU A 128 6.18 43.62 -24.50
CA LEU A 128 5.80 42.24 -24.30
C LEU A 128 5.73 41.97 -22.79
N ILE A 129 4.55 41.56 -22.32
CA ILE A 129 4.38 41.14 -20.93
C ILE A 129 4.52 39.63 -20.85
N LEU A 130 5.44 39.15 -20.04
CA LEU A 130 5.64 37.72 -19.71
C LEU A 130 4.99 37.46 -18.36
N ILE A 131 3.97 36.61 -18.33
CA ILE A 131 3.24 36.25 -17.13
C ILE A 131 3.70 34.86 -16.71
N GLN A 132 4.03 34.67 -15.43
CA GLN A 132 4.30 33.35 -14.88
C GLN A 132 3.02 32.51 -14.95
N THR A 133 3.04 31.47 -15.77
CA THR A 133 1.90 30.54 -15.98
C THR A 133 2.04 29.22 -15.22
N ALA A 134 3.26 28.86 -14.84
CA ALA A 134 3.55 27.62 -14.13
C ALA A 134 4.91 27.69 -13.42
N ASN A 135 5.18 26.69 -12.59
CA ASN A 135 6.53 26.35 -12.17
C ASN A 135 6.89 25.00 -12.81
N LEU A 136 8.06 24.94 -13.43
CA LEU A 136 8.61 23.71 -13.99
C LEU A 136 9.69 23.18 -13.06
N ASP A 137 9.62 21.89 -12.80
CA ASP A 137 10.72 21.17 -12.16
C ASP A 137 11.86 20.99 -13.16
N THR A 138 13.02 21.49 -12.81
CA THR A 138 14.22 21.40 -13.66
C THR A 138 15.41 20.89 -12.87
N ASN A 139 16.46 20.47 -13.60
CA ASN A 139 17.71 19.98 -12.99
C ASN A 139 17.46 18.87 -11.98
N VAL A 140 16.78 17.80 -12.40
CA VAL A 140 16.50 16.67 -11.54
C VAL A 140 17.81 15.94 -11.23
N VAL A 141 18.18 15.92 -9.95
CA VAL A 141 19.34 15.19 -9.43
C VAL A 141 18.85 13.88 -8.82
N PHE A 142 19.40 12.76 -9.29
CA PHE A 142 19.10 11.43 -8.77
C PHE A 142 20.16 10.98 -7.78
N THR A 143 19.73 10.50 -6.61
CA THR A 143 20.57 9.83 -5.62
C THR A 143 20.09 8.39 -5.46
N PRO A 144 20.89 7.38 -5.86
CA PRO A 144 20.49 5.98 -5.83
C PRO A 144 20.07 5.50 -4.44
N GLY A 145 19.00 4.71 -4.38
CA GLY A 145 18.57 3.99 -3.18
C GLY A 145 19.19 2.59 -3.09
N THR A 146 18.95 1.90 -1.99
CA THR A 146 19.46 0.53 -1.76
C THR A 146 18.36 -0.53 -1.72
N GLN A 147 17.10 -0.12 -1.69
CA GLN A 147 15.95 -1.00 -1.48
C GLN A 147 15.70 -1.95 -2.66
N ASN A 148 15.84 -1.46 -3.89
CA ASN A 148 15.63 -2.22 -5.11
C ASN A 148 16.85 -2.14 -6.04
N PRO A 149 17.94 -2.88 -5.76
CA PRO A 149 19.23 -2.71 -6.42
C PRO A 149 19.16 -2.82 -7.95
N TYR A 150 18.30 -3.70 -8.47
CA TYR A 150 18.18 -3.90 -9.92
C TYR A 150 17.62 -2.65 -10.62
N THR A 151 16.47 -2.13 -10.16
CA THR A 151 15.83 -0.94 -10.73
C THR A 151 16.61 0.33 -10.41
N THR A 152 17.26 0.41 -9.25
CA THR A 152 18.17 1.50 -8.89
C THR A 152 19.36 1.56 -9.83
N ASN A 153 20.00 0.42 -10.12
CA ASN A 153 21.11 0.36 -11.06
C ASN A 153 20.70 0.75 -12.47
N TYR A 154 19.53 0.27 -12.93
CA TYR A 154 18.97 0.68 -14.22
C TYR A 154 18.77 2.20 -14.29
N THR A 155 18.22 2.80 -13.23
CA THR A 155 17.99 4.25 -13.15
C THR A 155 19.31 5.02 -13.14
N SER A 156 20.32 4.55 -12.42
CA SER A 156 21.67 5.15 -12.41
C SER A 156 22.29 5.17 -13.79
N GLN A 157 22.23 4.02 -14.51
CA GLN A 157 22.74 3.92 -15.87
C GLN A 157 21.97 4.81 -16.85
N TYR A 158 20.65 4.93 -16.68
CA TYR A 158 19.84 5.86 -17.47
C TYR A 158 20.35 7.30 -17.32
N TYR A 159 20.65 7.75 -16.10
CA TYR A 159 21.17 9.10 -15.85
C TYR A 159 22.59 9.28 -16.43
N GLU A 160 23.45 8.28 -16.35
CA GLU A 160 24.79 8.31 -16.95
C GLU A 160 24.72 8.45 -18.48
N LEU A 161 23.83 7.71 -19.12
CA LEU A 161 23.69 7.70 -20.58
C LEU A 161 23.00 8.96 -21.13
N THR A 162 22.12 9.58 -20.34
CA THR A 162 21.35 10.75 -20.77
C THR A 162 21.97 12.07 -20.35
N ASP A 163 23.13 12.06 -19.68
CA ASP A 163 23.90 13.27 -19.37
C ASP A 163 24.89 13.60 -20.52
N PRO A 164 24.48 14.38 -21.54
CA PRO A 164 25.30 14.65 -22.70
C PRO A 164 26.48 15.60 -22.43
N PHE A 165 26.53 16.23 -21.25
CA PHE A 165 27.50 17.26 -20.92
C PHE A 165 28.40 16.92 -19.73
N GLY A 166 28.28 15.73 -19.15
CA GLY A 166 29.04 15.33 -17.94
C GLY A 166 28.73 16.15 -16.71
N THR A 167 27.65 16.91 -16.73
CA THR A 167 27.09 17.60 -15.58
C THR A 167 26.06 16.68 -14.95
N SER A 168 26.50 15.84 -14.04
CA SER A 168 25.62 14.89 -13.37
C SER A 168 24.29 15.56 -12.97
N GLY A 169 23.21 15.15 -13.60
CA GLY A 169 21.86 15.54 -13.20
C GLY A 169 21.08 16.44 -14.17
N TYR A 170 21.53 16.68 -15.41
CA TYR A 170 20.70 17.42 -16.34
C TYR A 170 19.59 16.55 -16.93
N GLN A 171 18.54 16.39 -16.17
CA GLN A 171 17.23 15.95 -16.67
C GLN A 171 16.29 17.12 -16.52
N ALA A 172 15.59 17.46 -17.59
CA ALA A 172 14.83 18.71 -17.63
C ALA A 172 13.66 18.69 -16.63
N ASN A 173 12.96 17.57 -16.47
CA ASN A 173 11.89 17.41 -15.48
C ASN A 173 11.55 15.93 -15.25
N LEU A 174 10.77 15.63 -14.20
CA LEU A 174 10.35 14.27 -13.85
C LEU A 174 9.54 13.59 -14.96
N ASN A 175 8.70 14.33 -15.70
CA ASN A 175 7.91 13.75 -16.79
C ASN A 175 8.79 13.30 -17.97
N GLU A 176 9.82 14.06 -18.29
CA GLU A 176 10.76 13.66 -19.35
C GLU A 176 11.51 12.39 -19.02
N ILE A 177 11.85 12.18 -17.76
CA ILE A 177 12.44 10.92 -17.29
C ILE A 177 11.54 9.74 -17.68
N LEU A 178 10.25 9.83 -17.38
CA LEU A 178 9.26 8.79 -17.70
C LEU A 178 9.09 8.61 -19.22
N LEU A 179 8.98 9.69 -19.97
CA LEU A 179 8.79 9.67 -21.42
C LEU A 179 9.97 9.04 -22.14
N ASN A 180 11.18 9.30 -21.67
CA ASN A 180 12.43 8.82 -22.28
C ASN A 180 12.88 7.43 -21.77
N GLY A 181 12.10 6.78 -20.94
CA GLY A 181 12.36 5.41 -20.51
C GLY A 181 12.99 5.25 -19.15
N GLY A 182 13.23 6.34 -18.40
CA GLY A 182 13.65 6.29 -17.00
C GLY A 182 12.56 5.81 -16.05
N LEU A 183 12.92 5.52 -14.81
CA LEU A 183 12.00 5.12 -13.74
C LEU A 183 12.00 6.19 -12.64
N LEU A 184 10.82 6.51 -12.16
CA LEU A 184 10.61 7.18 -10.89
C LEU A 184 10.21 6.16 -9.82
N ASN A 185 10.17 6.58 -8.56
CA ASN A 185 9.69 5.72 -7.48
C ASN A 185 8.25 5.24 -7.77
N GLY A 186 8.01 3.96 -7.54
CA GLY A 186 6.73 3.33 -7.80
C GLY A 186 6.49 2.90 -9.25
N ASP A 187 7.38 3.24 -10.17
CA ASP A 187 7.25 2.76 -11.53
C ASP A 187 7.65 1.28 -11.63
N ASN A 188 6.87 0.56 -12.39
CA ASN A 188 7.13 -0.84 -12.68
C ASN A 188 7.04 -1.04 -14.18
N ARG A 189 8.07 -0.58 -14.88
CA ARG A 189 8.17 -0.91 -16.32
C ARG A 189 8.49 -2.39 -16.46
N SER A 190 7.65 -3.07 -17.21
CA SER A 190 8.03 -4.33 -17.80
C SER A 190 9.24 -4.05 -18.67
N GLY A 191 10.36 -4.68 -18.37
CA GLY A 191 11.58 -4.56 -19.18
C GLY A 191 11.26 -4.79 -20.64
N LEU A 192 12.03 -4.14 -21.52
CA LEU A 192 11.91 -4.37 -22.96
C LEU A 192 12.10 -5.86 -23.24
N ASN A 193 11.04 -6.48 -23.75
CA ASN A 193 11.09 -7.85 -24.21
C ASN A 193 11.81 -7.90 -25.55
N VAL A 194 13.15 -7.86 -25.52
CA VAL A 194 13.98 -7.73 -26.70
C VAL A 194 13.82 -8.90 -27.66
N TYR A 195 13.53 -10.10 -27.14
CA TYR A 195 13.48 -11.33 -27.95
C TYR A 195 12.14 -12.06 -27.87
N GLY A 196 11.15 -11.54 -27.14
CA GLY A 196 9.87 -12.24 -26.93
C GLY A 196 9.97 -13.52 -26.09
N ILE A 197 11.16 -13.86 -25.57
CA ILE A 197 11.40 -15.07 -24.77
C ILE A 197 11.13 -14.80 -23.28
N TRP A 198 11.46 -13.59 -22.83
CA TRP A 198 11.37 -13.21 -21.42
C TRP A 198 10.32 -12.14 -21.23
N SER A 199 9.34 -12.41 -20.38
CA SER A 199 8.38 -11.40 -19.96
C SER A 199 8.90 -10.67 -18.73
N THR A 200 9.22 -9.39 -18.85
CA THR A 200 9.56 -8.54 -17.70
C THR A 200 10.82 -8.93 -16.91
N PRO A 201 12.02 -9.10 -17.54
CA PRO A 201 13.23 -9.34 -16.78
C PRO A 201 13.48 -8.21 -15.79
N GLY A 202 13.82 -8.56 -14.54
CA GLY A 202 14.09 -7.59 -13.48
C GLY A 202 12.85 -6.94 -12.84
N ARG A 203 11.66 -7.44 -13.13
CA ARG A 203 10.43 -6.95 -12.51
C ARG A 203 10.50 -7.01 -10.97
N VAL A 204 10.07 -5.95 -10.31
CA VAL A 204 9.96 -5.90 -8.86
C VAL A 204 8.57 -6.34 -8.39
N ARG A 205 8.49 -6.89 -7.19
CA ARG A 205 7.20 -7.25 -6.57
C ARG A 205 6.41 -5.99 -6.25
N THR A 206 5.15 -5.95 -6.69
CA THR A 206 4.25 -4.79 -6.53
C THR A 206 3.07 -5.04 -5.63
N GLY A 207 2.86 -6.27 -5.15
CA GLY A 207 1.68 -6.63 -4.37
C GLY A 207 2.02 -7.02 -2.93
N TYR A 208 1.14 -6.64 -2.03
CA TYR A 208 1.12 -7.02 -0.62
C TYR A 208 -0.31 -7.39 -0.23
N SER A 209 -0.50 -8.53 0.42
CA SER A 209 -1.83 -8.94 0.89
C SER A 209 -1.75 -9.60 2.27
N ILE A 210 -2.77 -9.38 3.07
CA ILE A 210 -3.02 -10.06 4.33
C ILE A 210 -4.41 -10.68 4.27
N ASP A 211 -4.51 -11.91 4.70
CA ASP A 211 -5.76 -12.62 4.95
C ASP A 211 -5.76 -13.12 6.39
N ASP A 212 -6.81 -12.83 7.14
CA ASP A 212 -7.01 -13.24 8.52
C ASP A 212 -8.44 -13.77 8.69
N ASN A 213 -8.55 -15.08 8.72
CA ASN A 213 -9.82 -15.79 8.71
C ASN A 213 -9.96 -16.57 10.01
N SER A 214 -11.06 -16.37 10.72
CA SER A 214 -11.36 -17.06 11.96
C SER A 214 -12.71 -17.77 11.90
N GLN A 215 -12.81 -18.89 12.58
CA GLN A 215 -14.01 -19.72 12.62
C GLN A 215 -14.23 -20.25 14.03
N THR A 216 -15.45 -20.05 14.53
CA THR A 216 -15.94 -20.67 15.75
C THR A 216 -17.04 -21.64 15.36
N ARG A 217 -16.94 -22.87 15.84
CA ARG A 217 -17.94 -23.91 15.60
C ARG A 217 -18.34 -24.57 16.89
N VAL A 218 -19.65 -24.75 17.07
CA VAL A 218 -20.23 -25.54 18.17
C VAL A 218 -21.03 -26.65 17.56
N SER A 219 -20.71 -27.88 17.90
CA SER A 219 -21.47 -29.04 17.46
C SER A 219 -21.94 -29.87 18.65
N ALA A 220 -23.15 -30.38 18.57
CA ALA A 220 -23.75 -31.26 19.55
C ALA A 220 -24.33 -32.50 18.84
N ASN A 221 -23.96 -33.66 19.31
CA ASN A 221 -24.45 -34.93 18.77
C ASN A 221 -24.97 -35.80 19.92
N GLY A 222 -26.08 -36.48 19.68
CA GLY A 222 -26.64 -37.44 20.65
C GLY A 222 -27.22 -38.64 19.95
N SER A 223 -27.15 -39.80 20.64
CA SER A 223 -27.80 -41.02 20.17
C SER A 223 -28.44 -41.75 21.32
N VAL A 224 -29.54 -42.41 21.04
CA VAL A 224 -30.27 -43.24 22.02
C VAL A 224 -30.97 -44.39 21.29
N ASP A 225 -30.90 -45.57 21.89
CA ASP A 225 -31.66 -46.73 21.45
C ASP A 225 -32.98 -46.80 22.24
N ILE A 226 -34.11 -46.79 21.51
CA ILE A 226 -35.44 -46.97 22.09
C ILE A 226 -36.07 -48.22 21.49
N LYS A 227 -36.13 -49.30 22.29
CA LYS A 227 -36.59 -50.61 21.83
C LYS A 227 -35.78 -51.08 20.60
N ASN A 228 -36.40 -51.08 19.42
CA ASN A 228 -35.81 -51.54 18.18
C ASN A 228 -35.39 -50.35 17.27
N HIS A 229 -35.45 -49.13 17.78
CA HIS A 229 -35.12 -47.93 17.02
C HIS A 229 -33.86 -47.26 17.59
N ASN A 230 -32.92 -46.91 16.71
CA ASN A 230 -31.80 -46.04 17.02
C ASN A 230 -32.10 -44.66 16.53
N ILE A 231 -32.08 -43.67 17.43
CA ILE A 231 -32.31 -42.25 17.09
C ILE A 231 -30.98 -41.53 17.28
N VAL A 232 -30.54 -40.83 16.22
CA VAL A 232 -29.36 -39.96 16.22
C VAL A 232 -29.78 -38.55 15.88
N LEU A 233 -29.36 -37.59 16.71
CA LEU A 233 -29.59 -36.18 16.52
C LEU A 233 -28.26 -35.44 16.47
N GLY A 234 -28.13 -34.46 15.56
CA GLY A 234 -26.99 -33.59 15.45
C GLY A 234 -27.41 -32.15 15.25
N LEU A 235 -26.72 -31.24 15.91
CA LEU A 235 -26.85 -29.78 15.75
C LEU A 235 -25.46 -29.24 15.52
N GLU A 236 -25.36 -28.27 14.61
CA GLU A 236 -24.14 -27.55 14.37
C GLU A 236 -24.45 -26.06 14.19
N TYR A 237 -23.64 -25.22 14.84
CA TYR A 237 -23.62 -23.78 14.66
C TYR A 237 -22.19 -23.38 14.30
N GLU A 238 -22.06 -22.60 13.23
CA GLU A 238 -20.80 -22.09 12.76
C GLU A 238 -20.89 -20.58 12.55
N GLN A 239 -19.88 -19.88 13.04
CA GLN A 239 -19.66 -18.47 12.75
C GLN A 239 -18.26 -18.31 12.16
N ARG A 240 -18.20 -17.69 10.98
CA ARG A 240 -16.96 -17.40 10.28
C ARG A 240 -16.80 -15.89 10.13
N THR A 241 -15.57 -15.43 10.29
CA THR A 241 -15.17 -14.06 10.05
C THR A 241 -13.97 -14.07 9.15
N ASP A 242 -14.13 -13.56 7.94
CA ASP A 242 -13.07 -13.42 6.94
C ASP A 242 -12.70 -11.94 6.84
N LYS A 243 -11.42 -11.64 7.03
CA LYS A 243 -10.84 -10.31 6.91
C LYS A 243 -9.63 -10.40 6.00
N GLY A 244 -9.49 -9.46 5.10
CA GLY A 244 -8.32 -9.41 4.25
C GLY A 244 -8.28 -8.12 3.46
N TYR A 245 -7.09 -7.78 3.03
CA TYR A 245 -6.88 -6.68 2.09
C TYR A 245 -5.68 -6.97 1.20
N THR A 246 -5.72 -6.37 0.02
CA THR A 246 -4.62 -6.39 -0.93
C THR A 246 -4.31 -4.96 -1.34
N VAL A 247 -3.05 -4.61 -1.33
CA VAL A 247 -2.57 -3.31 -1.80
C VAL A 247 -1.51 -3.49 -2.88
N THR A 248 -1.37 -2.47 -3.72
CA THR A 248 -0.28 -2.35 -4.68
C THR A 248 0.64 -1.22 -4.20
N PRO A 249 1.64 -1.52 -3.37
CA PRO A 249 2.42 -0.49 -2.68
C PRO A 249 3.11 0.51 -3.62
N ASN A 250 3.51 0.06 -4.80
CA ASN A 250 4.10 0.95 -5.81
C ASN A 250 3.19 2.15 -6.14
N SER A 251 1.87 1.95 -6.12
CA SER A 251 0.90 3.02 -6.40
C SER A 251 0.88 4.11 -5.33
N LEU A 252 1.41 3.83 -4.12
CA LEU A 252 1.54 4.86 -3.08
C LEU A 252 2.41 6.03 -3.53
N TRP A 253 3.49 5.77 -4.29
CA TRP A 253 4.35 6.82 -4.82
C TRP A 253 3.63 7.74 -5.81
N GLN A 254 2.79 7.17 -6.68
CA GLN A 254 1.97 7.95 -7.60
C GLN A 254 0.90 8.76 -6.85
N LEU A 255 0.25 8.12 -5.87
CA LEU A 255 -0.73 8.78 -5.02
C LEU A 255 -0.12 9.95 -4.24
N MET A 256 1.07 9.76 -3.65
CA MET A 256 1.79 10.83 -2.94
C MET A 256 2.12 12.02 -3.85
N ARG A 257 2.56 11.77 -5.10
CA ARG A 257 2.81 12.85 -6.06
C ARG A 257 1.53 13.61 -6.40
N GLN A 258 0.42 12.89 -6.57
CA GLN A 258 -0.88 13.50 -6.85
C GLN A 258 -1.38 14.33 -5.66
N LEU A 259 -1.43 13.74 -4.47
CA LEU A 259 -1.99 14.37 -3.27
C LEU A 259 -1.06 15.44 -2.69
N GLY A 260 0.25 15.26 -2.83
CA GLY A 260 1.25 16.11 -2.19
C GLY A 260 1.09 17.59 -2.51
N ASN A 261 0.65 17.96 -3.70
CA ASN A 261 0.45 19.34 -4.13
C ASN A 261 -0.99 19.64 -4.59
N GLN A 262 -1.93 18.72 -4.38
CA GLN A 262 -3.30 18.82 -4.91
C GLN A 262 -4.07 20.04 -4.43
N LYS A 263 -3.86 20.45 -3.18
CA LYS A 263 -4.56 21.60 -2.56
C LYS A 263 -3.85 22.93 -2.75
N MET A 264 -2.77 22.95 -3.53
CA MET A 264 -2.12 24.22 -3.85
C MET A 264 -3.05 25.03 -4.73
N SER A 265 -3.54 26.14 -4.21
CA SER A 265 -4.27 27.11 -4.98
C SER A 265 -3.33 27.81 -5.97
N GLY A 266 -3.87 28.31 -7.07
CA GLY A 266 -3.09 29.02 -8.08
C GLY A 266 -2.35 30.26 -7.52
N VAL A 267 -1.82 31.06 -8.40
CA VAL A 267 -1.14 32.30 -8.02
C VAL A 267 -2.12 33.33 -7.41
N ASP A 268 -1.64 34.11 -6.45
CA ASP A 268 -2.38 35.24 -5.89
C ASP A 268 -2.28 36.44 -6.86
N PRO A 269 -3.37 36.81 -7.56
CA PRO A 269 -3.34 37.96 -8.50
C PRO A 269 -2.98 39.27 -7.82
N GLY A 270 -3.22 39.38 -6.50
CA GLY A 270 -2.91 40.59 -5.71
C GLY A 270 -1.43 40.74 -5.39
N SER A 271 -0.63 39.65 -5.57
CA SER A 271 0.81 39.63 -5.22
C SER A 271 1.74 39.97 -6.39
N ALA A 272 1.21 40.44 -7.51
CA ALA A 272 2.00 40.72 -8.70
C ALA A 272 3.21 41.61 -8.42
N SER A 273 4.41 41.10 -8.76
CA SER A 273 5.65 41.83 -8.76
C SER A 273 6.20 41.96 -10.17
N TYR A 274 6.71 43.12 -10.52
CA TYR A 274 7.12 43.44 -11.89
C TYR A 274 8.63 43.63 -11.95
N SER A 275 9.27 43.04 -12.96
CA SER A 275 10.66 43.31 -13.31
C SER A 275 10.77 43.54 -14.81
N THR A 276 11.38 44.63 -15.21
CA THR A 276 11.53 44.99 -16.63
C THR A 276 12.99 44.92 -17.02
N PHE A 277 13.26 44.23 -18.10
CA PHE A 277 14.59 44.18 -18.69
C PHE A 277 14.53 44.67 -20.15
N TYR A 278 15.59 45.33 -20.61
CA TYR A 278 15.67 45.92 -21.94
C TYR A 278 16.67 45.15 -22.81
N GLN A 279 16.26 44.80 -24.03
CA GLN A 279 17.15 44.26 -25.05
C GLN A 279 17.07 45.14 -26.28
N GLY A 280 18.06 46.02 -26.46
CA GLY A 280 17.99 47.06 -27.42
C GLY A 280 16.89 48.06 -27.07
N ASN A 281 15.99 48.35 -28.03
CA ASN A 281 14.84 49.24 -27.81
C ASN A 281 13.59 48.48 -27.26
N ASN A 282 13.64 47.15 -27.17
CA ASN A 282 12.52 46.36 -26.71
C ASN A 282 12.54 46.20 -25.19
N ALA A 283 11.39 46.43 -24.54
CA ALA A 283 11.19 46.21 -23.13
C ALA A 283 10.43 44.90 -22.91
N PHE A 284 10.97 44.10 -22.02
CA PHE A 284 10.33 42.84 -21.58
C PHE A 284 10.00 42.95 -20.09
N THR A 285 8.73 42.89 -19.74
CA THR A 285 8.29 42.93 -18.35
C THR A 285 7.87 41.53 -17.88
N PHE A 286 8.54 41.05 -16.87
CA PHE A 286 8.16 39.83 -16.18
C PHE A 286 7.20 40.18 -15.05
N VAL A 287 6.09 39.43 -14.96
CA VAL A 287 5.14 39.51 -13.87
C VAL A 287 5.22 38.25 -13.06
N ASN A 288 5.75 38.37 -11.86
CA ASN A 288 5.83 37.26 -10.90
C ASN A 288 4.70 37.38 -9.89
N TYR A 289 4.08 36.27 -9.58
CA TYR A 289 3.07 36.17 -8.53
C TYR A 289 3.58 35.25 -7.42
N SER A 290 3.25 35.56 -6.18
CA SER A 290 3.35 34.58 -5.09
C SER A 290 2.20 33.60 -5.19
N GLN A 291 2.37 32.46 -4.57
CA GLN A 291 1.32 31.48 -4.46
C GLN A 291 0.20 32.01 -3.54
N ALA A 292 -1.05 31.72 -3.89
CA ALA A 292 -2.17 32.05 -3.03
C ALA A 292 -2.06 31.29 -1.69
N ALA A 293 -2.43 31.95 -0.60
CA ALA A 293 -2.39 31.36 0.73
C ALA A 293 -3.30 30.14 0.79
N TYR A 294 -2.78 29.04 1.34
CA TYR A 294 -3.57 27.85 1.59
C TYR A 294 -4.65 28.11 2.66
N THR A 295 -5.88 27.72 2.36
CA THR A 295 -6.98 27.73 3.34
C THR A 295 -7.32 26.30 3.70
N PRO A 296 -7.09 25.86 4.95
CA PRO A 296 -7.39 24.49 5.37
C PRO A 296 -8.89 24.20 5.32
N THR A 297 -9.25 23.00 4.93
CA THR A 297 -10.62 22.50 5.07
C THR A 297 -10.91 22.20 6.52
N THR A 298 -12.03 22.68 7.05
CA THR A 298 -12.48 22.42 8.42
C THR A 298 -13.73 21.55 8.42
N ASP A 299 -13.87 20.72 9.45
CA ASP A 299 -15.08 19.97 9.72
C ASP A 299 -16.19 20.88 10.29
N ALA A 300 -17.36 20.30 10.60
CA ALA A 300 -18.50 21.02 11.16
C ALA A 300 -18.21 21.66 12.54
N ASP A 301 -17.21 21.14 13.26
CA ASP A 301 -16.80 21.61 14.59
C ASP A 301 -15.65 22.65 14.49
N GLY A 302 -15.19 22.97 13.28
CA GLY A 302 -14.12 23.94 13.03
C GLY A 302 -12.70 23.38 13.15
N ASN A 303 -12.53 22.06 13.30
CA ASN A 303 -11.21 21.43 13.33
C ASN A 303 -10.67 21.25 11.91
N VAL A 304 -9.38 21.45 11.71
CA VAL A 304 -8.73 21.18 10.41
C VAL A 304 -8.81 19.70 10.10
N VAL A 305 -9.46 19.36 8.98
CA VAL A 305 -9.46 18.00 8.43
C VAL A 305 -8.12 17.77 7.74
N LYS A 306 -7.23 17.06 8.43
CA LYS A 306 -5.90 16.75 7.92
C LYS A 306 -5.98 15.58 6.94
N SER A 307 -5.44 15.79 5.75
CA SER A 307 -5.23 14.78 4.72
C SER A 307 -3.73 14.58 4.48
N PHE A 308 -3.35 13.77 3.52
CA PHE A 308 -1.95 13.59 3.15
C PHE A 308 -1.23 14.92 2.89
N TYR A 309 -1.92 15.87 2.26
CA TYR A 309 -1.39 17.20 1.96
C TYR A 309 -0.86 17.92 3.22
N GLU A 310 -1.64 17.97 4.30
CA GLU A 310 -1.28 18.62 5.55
C GLU A 310 -0.29 17.76 6.36
N ASN A 311 -0.59 16.47 6.46
CA ASN A 311 0.20 15.55 7.31
C ASN A 311 1.66 15.45 6.85
N VAL A 312 1.90 15.38 5.53
CA VAL A 312 3.25 15.29 4.99
C VAL A 312 4.03 16.60 5.20
N ARG A 313 3.37 17.77 5.10
CA ARG A 313 4.00 19.05 5.36
C ARG A 313 4.35 19.24 6.83
N ASP A 314 3.44 18.87 7.72
CA ASP A 314 3.69 18.89 9.16
C ASP A 314 4.86 17.98 9.54
N ALA A 315 4.92 16.78 8.96
CA ALA A 315 5.98 15.82 9.24
C ALA A 315 7.37 16.30 8.76
N PHE A 316 7.43 17.05 7.66
CA PHE A 316 8.68 17.52 7.06
C PHE A 316 9.01 18.99 7.35
N GLY A 317 8.14 19.70 8.08
CA GLY A 317 8.33 21.11 8.41
C GLY A 317 8.26 22.04 7.19
N ILE A 318 7.43 21.69 6.20
CA ILE A 318 7.25 22.44 4.95
C ILE A 318 6.01 23.32 5.09
N GLY A 319 6.08 24.55 4.60
CA GLY A 319 4.94 25.48 4.60
C GLY A 319 3.77 24.96 3.75
N TYR A 320 2.54 25.27 4.16
CA TYR A 320 1.35 24.78 3.44
C TYR A 320 1.21 25.36 2.02
N SER A 321 1.84 26.49 1.74
CA SER A 321 1.89 27.07 0.41
C SER A 321 3.13 26.68 -0.40
N ASP A 322 4.02 25.86 0.17
CA ASP A 322 5.25 25.46 -0.49
C ASP A 322 5.04 24.13 -1.25
N THR A 323 5.69 24.02 -2.40
CA THR A 323 5.68 22.77 -3.18
C THR A 323 6.47 21.69 -2.46
N ILE A 324 5.89 20.50 -2.34
CA ILE A 324 6.59 19.33 -1.84
C ILE A 324 7.01 18.41 -2.98
N GLN A 325 8.25 17.96 -2.93
CA GLN A 325 8.80 16.94 -3.83
C GLN A 325 8.81 15.60 -3.10
N THR A 326 7.76 14.81 -3.28
CA THR A 326 7.61 13.54 -2.55
C THR A 326 8.72 12.54 -2.85
N ASP A 327 9.30 12.57 -4.04
CA ASP A 327 10.41 11.69 -4.42
C ASP A 327 11.78 12.12 -3.84
N ALA A 328 11.87 13.28 -3.19
CA ALA A 328 13.10 13.76 -2.57
C ALA A 328 13.37 13.14 -1.19
N PHE A 329 12.41 12.44 -0.62
CA PHE A 329 12.50 11.89 0.74
C PHE A 329 12.71 10.38 0.74
N ALA A 330 13.25 9.86 1.84
CA ALA A 330 13.44 8.43 2.00
C ALA A 330 12.12 7.71 2.34
N PRO A 331 11.93 6.45 1.91
CA PRO A 331 10.71 5.69 2.17
C PRO A 331 10.38 5.54 3.66
N SER A 332 11.40 5.46 4.52
CA SER A 332 11.23 5.37 5.99
C SER A 332 10.64 6.61 6.65
N GLN A 333 10.52 7.72 5.92
CA GLN A 333 9.92 8.96 6.41
C GLN A 333 8.40 9.01 6.18
N TYR A 334 7.86 8.06 5.42
CA TYR A 334 6.44 7.94 5.12
C TYR A 334 5.76 6.87 5.96
N SER A 335 4.49 7.08 6.27
CA SER A 335 3.63 6.09 6.92
C SER A 335 2.22 6.17 6.33
N LEU A 336 1.46 5.06 6.43
CA LEU A 336 0.06 5.04 6.01
C LEU A 336 -0.82 5.99 6.83
N ASP A 337 -0.43 6.30 8.07
CA ASP A 337 -1.16 7.23 8.94
C ASP A 337 -1.14 8.68 8.43
N MET A 338 -0.30 8.98 7.45
CA MET A 338 -0.31 10.29 6.78
C MET A 338 -1.52 10.47 5.86
N PHE A 339 -2.16 9.37 5.45
CA PHE A 339 -3.30 9.37 4.55
C PHE A 339 -4.60 9.25 5.33
N THR A 340 -5.67 9.79 4.77
CA THR A 340 -7.02 9.45 5.20
C THR A 340 -7.45 8.12 4.61
N ALA A 341 -8.44 7.46 5.21
CA ALA A 341 -9.01 6.23 4.65
C ALA A 341 -9.60 6.46 3.25
N ASP A 342 -10.20 7.62 3.01
CA ASP A 342 -10.77 7.98 1.71
C ASP A 342 -9.68 8.13 0.63
N GLU A 343 -8.56 8.76 0.93
CA GLU A 343 -7.42 8.87 0.02
C GLU A 343 -6.86 7.51 -0.38
N LEU A 344 -6.81 6.55 0.56
CA LEU A 344 -6.30 5.20 0.28
C LEU A 344 -7.31 4.33 -0.48
N LEU A 345 -8.61 4.51 -0.27
CA LEU A 345 -9.65 3.66 -0.84
C LEU A 345 -10.23 4.24 -2.15
N ASN A 346 -10.32 5.56 -2.27
CA ASN A 346 -10.98 6.25 -3.36
C ASN A 346 -10.06 7.20 -4.12
N ASN A 347 -8.73 7.11 -3.92
CA ASN A 347 -7.71 8.00 -4.51
C ASN A 347 -7.95 9.49 -4.21
N GLY A 348 -8.64 9.80 -3.12
CA GLY A 348 -8.92 11.17 -2.72
C GLY A 348 -9.90 11.92 -3.64
N SER A 349 -10.78 11.19 -4.33
CA SER A 349 -11.79 11.75 -5.25
C SER A 349 -12.99 12.33 -4.53
#